data_fa7764f39193c51fff40bc7dad2cc7a4
#
_entry.id   fa7764f39193c51fff40bc7dad2cc7a4
#
_cell.length_a   1.000
_cell.length_b   1.000
_cell.length_c   1.000
_cell.angle_alpha   90.00
_cell.angle_beta   90.00
_cell.angle_gamma   90.00
#
_symmetry.space_group_name_H-M   'P 1'
#
loop_
_entity.id
_entity.type
_entity.pdbx_description
1 polymer ?
#
loop_
_entity_poly.entity_id
_entity_poly.type
_entity_poly.pdbx_seq_one_letter_code
_entity_poly.pdbx_strand_id
1 'polypeptide(L)'
;MSYKKIGLIGGRGYVGQEIISLLNNHDQLNIVSVYSSSKAGQPVNIDSLGEMTYQDLALDKIDLGDEDAFILALPNMESQQYVDLITNHNSEAIIIDLSSDHRFDEDWEYRIPELCDPVSSNKISNPGCYASAMQFMI
;
A
#
# COMPACT_ATOMS: atom_id res chain seq x y z
N MET A 1 -14.46 7.13 16.67
CA MET A 1 -13.63 7.58 15.54
C MET A 1 -13.74 6.56 14.41
N SER A 2 -13.87 7.02 13.22
CA SER A 2 -13.87 6.15 12.04
C SER A 2 -12.41 5.85 11.66
N TYR A 3 -12.01 4.58 11.73
CA TYR A 3 -10.72 4.14 11.18
C TYR A 3 -10.75 4.21 9.65
N LYS A 4 -9.61 4.55 9.05
CA LYS A 4 -9.40 4.40 7.62
C LYS A 4 -9.04 2.95 7.30
N LYS A 5 -9.68 2.38 6.31
CA LYS A 5 -9.51 1.00 5.89
C LYS A 5 -8.39 0.90 4.87
N ILE A 6 -7.39 0.08 5.16
CA ILE A 6 -6.19 -0.08 4.33
C ILE A 6 -6.16 -1.47 3.70
N GLY A 7 -6.03 -1.53 2.38
CA GLY A 7 -5.68 -2.72 1.63
C GLY A 7 -4.18 -2.76 1.36
N LEU A 8 -3.52 -3.88 1.65
CA LEU A 8 -2.09 -4.06 1.41
C LEU A 8 -1.86 -5.07 0.30
N ILE A 9 -1.37 -4.61 -0.84
CA ILE A 9 -1.02 -5.44 -1.99
C ILE A 9 0.46 -5.78 -1.95
N GLY A 10 0.79 -7.08 -1.95
CA GLY A 10 2.17 -7.56 -1.78
C GLY A 10 2.60 -7.74 -0.32
N GLY A 11 1.66 -8.04 0.57
CA GLY A 11 1.88 -8.13 2.03
C GLY A 11 2.86 -9.21 2.50
N ARG A 12 3.31 -10.13 1.65
CA ARG A 12 4.25 -11.19 2.01
C ARG A 12 5.70 -10.71 2.12
N GLY A 13 6.08 -9.72 1.30
CA GLY A 13 7.45 -9.22 1.23
C GLY A 13 7.91 -8.55 2.53
N TYR A 14 9.23 -8.29 2.65
CA TYR A 14 9.78 -7.62 3.83
C TYR A 14 9.10 -6.29 4.14
N VAL A 15 8.92 -5.45 3.11
CA VAL A 15 8.25 -4.14 3.26
C VAL A 15 6.80 -4.34 3.68
N GLY A 16 6.09 -5.28 3.08
CA GLY A 16 4.71 -5.60 3.45
C GLY A 16 4.57 -6.04 4.90
N GLN A 17 5.48 -6.89 5.39
CA GLN A 17 5.50 -7.33 6.79
C GLN A 17 5.77 -6.18 7.76
N GLU A 18 6.70 -5.27 7.42
CA GLU A 18 6.96 -4.07 8.22
C GLU A 18 5.74 -3.14 8.28
N ILE A 19 5.06 -2.93 7.16
CA ILE A 19 3.82 -2.14 7.13
C ILE A 19 2.76 -2.74 8.03
N ILE A 20 2.56 -4.06 7.96
CA ILE A 20 1.62 -4.75 8.82
C ILE A 20 1.99 -4.53 10.29
N SER A 21 3.27 -4.69 10.64
CA SER A 21 3.76 -4.46 12.01
C SER A 21 3.52 -3.02 12.48
N LEU A 22 3.80 -2.03 11.64
CA LEU A 22 3.61 -0.62 11.96
C LEU A 22 2.13 -0.24 12.14
N LEU A 23 1.26 -0.80 11.32
CA LEU A 23 -0.18 -0.49 11.36
C LEU A 23 -0.95 -1.33 12.39
N ASN A 24 -0.34 -2.36 12.94
CA ASN A 24 -0.98 -3.31 13.86
C ASN A 24 -1.66 -2.67 15.06
N ASN A 25 -1.13 -1.57 15.58
CA ASN A 25 -1.68 -0.82 16.71
C ASN A 25 -1.86 0.67 16.37
N HIS A 26 -2.14 0.99 15.12
CA HIS A 26 -2.28 2.38 14.70
C HIS A 26 -3.67 2.92 15.09
N ASP A 27 -3.72 4.10 15.70
CA ASP A 27 -4.95 4.67 16.27
C ASP A 27 -6.01 5.07 15.24
N GLN A 28 -5.63 5.27 13.97
CA GLN A 28 -6.50 5.81 12.93
C GLN A 28 -6.57 4.96 11.66
N LEU A 29 -5.64 4.02 11.48
CA LEU A 29 -5.56 3.17 10.29
C LEU A 29 -5.74 1.71 10.67
N ASN A 30 -6.53 0.98 9.89
CA ASN A 30 -6.78 -0.43 10.11
C ASN A 30 -6.57 -1.21 8.80
N ILE A 31 -5.70 -2.21 8.82
CA ILE A 31 -5.57 -3.13 7.69
C ILE A 31 -6.78 -4.05 7.67
N VAL A 32 -7.53 -4.02 6.57
CA VAL A 32 -8.73 -4.83 6.39
C VAL A 32 -8.54 -5.94 5.37
N SER A 33 -7.54 -5.81 4.50
CA SER A 33 -7.21 -6.82 3.48
C SER A 33 -5.70 -6.87 3.22
N VAL A 34 -5.18 -8.07 3.02
CA VAL A 34 -3.78 -8.30 2.66
C VAL A 34 -3.73 -9.29 1.50
N TYR A 35 -3.09 -8.89 0.41
CA TYR A 35 -3.04 -9.67 -0.82
C TYR A 35 -1.65 -10.27 -1.06
N SER A 36 -1.62 -11.52 -1.52
CA SER A 36 -0.37 -12.21 -1.88
C SER A 36 -0.62 -13.29 -2.92
N SER A 37 0.21 -13.37 -3.95
CA SER A 37 0.12 -14.40 -4.98
C SER A 37 0.50 -15.80 -4.48
N SER A 38 1.43 -15.90 -3.55
CA SER A 38 1.99 -17.19 -3.10
C SER A 38 1.49 -17.66 -1.74
N LYS A 39 0.78 -16.81 -1.00
CA LYS A 39 0.24 -17.14 0.33
C LYS A 39 -1.29 -17.04 0.42
N ALA A 40 -1.98 -16.94 -0.71
CA ALA A 40 -3.44 -16.91 -0.74
C ALA A 40 -4.06 -18.04 0.10
N GLY A 41 -5.00 -17.70 0.98
CA GLY A 41 -5.66 -18.63 1.90
C GLY A 41 -4.86 -19.00 3.17
N GLN A 42 -3.60 -18.57 3.28
CA GLN A 42 -2.81 -18.78 4.51
C GLN A 42 -3.08 -17.66 5.53
N PRO A 43 -2.97 -17.93 6.83
CA PRO A 43 -3.16 -16.91 7.85
C PRO A 43 -2.07 -15.83 7.77
N VAL A 44 -2.48 -14.59 8.01
CA VAL A 44 -1.57 -13.46 8.23
C VAL A 44 -1.13 -13.53 9.70
N ASN A 45 0.13 -13.91 9.95
CA ASN A 45 0.66 -14.10 11.30
C ASN A 45 0.89 -12.77 12.01
N ILE A 46 -0.20 -12.18 12.53
CA ILE A 46 -0.11 -10.99 13.37
C ILE A 46 -1.18 -11.07 14.44
N ASP A 47 -0.75 -11.03 15.69
CA ASP A 47 -1.58 -11.26 16.87
C ASP A 47 -2.81 -10.35 16.98
N SER A 48 -2.79 -9.16 16.40
CA SER A 48 -3.87 -8.19 16.49
C SER A 48 -4.85 -8.17 15.32
N LEU A 49 -4.50 -8.78 14.18
CA LEU A 49 -5.39 -8.86 13.01
C LEU A 49 -6.38 -10.03 13.08
N GLY A 50 -6.37 -10.77 14.18
CA GLY A 50 -7.26 -11.92 14.38
C GLY A 50 -7.02 -13.03 13.35
N GLU A 51 -8.11 -13.59 12.81
CA GLU A 51 -8.08 -14.70 11.85
C GLU A 51 -7.98 -14.22 10.37
N MET A 52 -7.31 -13.10 10.10
CA MET A 52 -7.15 -12.61 8.72
C MET A 52 -6.31 -13.58 7.89
N THR A 53 -6.74 -13.84 6.67
CA THR A 53 -6.00 -14.64 5.68
C THR A 53 -5.57 -13.78 4.50
N TYR A 54 -4.45 -14.16 3.88
CA TYR A 54 -4.02 -13.55 2.61
C TYR A 54 -5.06 -13.83 1.52
N GLN A 55 -5.48 -12.79 0.83
CA GLN A 55 -6.32 -12.88 -0.35
C GLN A 55 -5.47 -13.13 -1.60
N ASP A 56 -6.09 -13.66 -2.66
CA ASP A 56 -5.41 -13.91 -3.92
C ASP A 56 -5.09 -12.59 -4.64
N LEU A 57 -3.86 -12.48 -5.13
CA LEU A 57 -3.37 -11.29 -5.84
C LEU A 57 -3.54 -11.39 -7.36
N ALA A 58 -3.95 -12.56 -7.89
CA ALA A 58 -4.14 -12.71 -9.33
C ALA A 58 -5.23 -11.76 -9.83
N LEU A 59 -4.97 -11.04 -10.92
CA LEU A 59 -5.84 -9.97 -11.43
C LEU A 59 -7.26 -10.47 -11.79
N ASP A 60 -7.39 -11.73 -12.17
CA ASP A 60 -8.67 -12.38 -12.47
C ASP A 60 -9.42 -12.90 -11.24
N LYS A 61 -8.80 -12.84 -10.06
CA LYS A 61 -9.33 -13.38 -8.80
C LYS A 61 -9.35 -12.39 -7.65
N ILE A 62 -8.61 -11.30 -7.78
CA ILE A 62 -8.54 -10.28 -6.73
C ILE A 62 -9.93 -9.66 -6.51
N ASP A 63 -10.36 -9.66 -5.27
CA ASP A 63 -11.62 -9.08 -4.84
C ASP A 63 -11.32 -7.87 -3.95
N LEU A 64 -11.55 -6.67 -4.48
CA LEU A 64 -11.36 -5.43 -3.75
C LEU A 64 -12.64 -5.09 -2.98
N GLY A 65 -12.48 -4.72 -1.73
CA GLY A 65 -13.57 -4.30 -0.85
C GLY A 65 -13.81 -2.77 -0.88
N ASP A 66 -14.19 -2.26 0.27
CA ASP A 66 -14.47 -0.83 0.49
C ASP A 66 -13.30 -0.12 1.20
N GLU A 67 -12.07 -0.44 0.84
CA GLU A 67 -10.87 0.18 1.37
C GLU A 67 -10.81 1.67 0.98
N ASP A 68 -10.42 2.51 1.95
CA ASP A 68 -10.18 3.95 1.74
C ASP A 68 -8.84 4.19 1.03
N ALA A 69 -7.86 3.31 1.27
CA ALA A 69 -6.53 3.41 0.68
C ALA A 69 -5.90 2.04 0.41
N PHE A 70 -5.05 2.00 -0.60
CA PHE A 70 -4.23 0.83 -0.94
C PHE A 70 -2.75 1.18 -0.88
N ILE A 71 -1.96 0.30 -0.27
CA ILE A 71 -0.50 0.36 -0.27
C ILE A 71 0.02 -0.74 -1.17
N LEU A 72 0.77 -0.37 -2.22
CA LEU A 72 1.37 -1.30 -3.17
C LEU A 72 2.81 -1.58 -2.77
N ALA A 73 3.05 -2.73 -2.13
CA ALA A 73 4.37 -3.22 -1.75
C ALA A 73 4.84 -4.30 -2.75
N LEU A 74 4.90 -3.93 -4.01
CA LEU A 74 5.19 -4.79 -5.15
C LEU A 74 6.61 -4.56 -5.69
N PRO A 75 7.18 -5.54 -6.42
CA PRO A 75 8.37 -5.30 -7.23
C PRO A 75 8.14 -4.20 -8.27
N ASN A 76 9.23 -3.56 -8.71
CA ASN A 76 9.16 -2.60 -9.80
C ASN A 76 8.57 -3.25 -11.07
N MET A 77 7.88 -2.47 -11.88
CA MET A 77 7.20 -2.84 -13.12
C MET A 77 5.91 -3.68 -12.95
N GLU A 78 5.42 -3.82 -11.72
CA GLU A 78 4.20 -4.59 -11.45
C GLU A 78 3.02 -3.73 -10.95
N SER A 79 3.25 -2.47 -10.56
CA SER A 79 2.23 -1.66 -9.88
C SER A 79 1.11 -1.20 -10.80
N GLN A 80 1.39 -0.85 -12.05
CA GLN A 80 0.42 -0.20 -12.95
C GLN A 80 -0.89 -0.98 -13.09
N GLN A 81 -0.83 -2.29 -13.26
CA GLN A 81 -2.01 -3.12 -13.42
C GLN A 81 -2.95 -3.08 -12.20
N TYR A 82 -2.39 -2.94 -10.99
CA TYR A 82 -3.18 -2.80 -9.77
C TYR A 82 -3.69 -1.38 -9.58
N VAL A 83 -2.95 -0.37 -10.00
CA VAL A 83 -3.41 1.02 -10.06
C VAL A 83 -4.65 1.13 -10.93
N ASP A 84 -4.62 0.55 -12.12
CA ASP A 84 -5.76 0.55 -13.05
C ASP A 84 -6.97 -0.18 -12.43
N LEU A 85 -6.75 -1.34 -11.82
CA LEU A 85 -7.79 -2.11 -11.17
C LEU A 85 -8.44 -1.33 -10.02
N ILE A 86 -7.65 -0.75 -9.12
CA ILE A 86 -8.13 0.04 -7.98
C ILE A 86 -8.90 1.28 -8.47
N THR A 87 -8.34 2.01 -9.44
CA THR A 87 -8.95 3.22 -9.97
C THR A 87 -10.30 2.93 -10.63
N ASN A 88 -10.41 1.81 -11.34
CA ASN A 88 -11.66 1.36 -11.94
C ASN A 88 -12.68 0.91 -10.90
N HIS A 89 -12.24 0.33 -9.78
CA HIS A 89 -13.10 -0.10 -8.69
C HIS A 89 -13.58 1.08 -7.83
N ASN A 90 -12.64 1.96 -7.44
CA ASN A 90 -12.90 3.17 -6.65
C ASN A 90 -11.92 4.28 -7.02
N SER A 91 -12.38 5.26 -7.82
CA SER A 91 -11.55 6.39 -8.28
C SER A 91 -11.11 7.34 -7.16
N GLU A 92 -11.79 7.29 -6.02
CA GLU A 92 -11.48 8.15 -4.85
C GLU A 92 -10.51 7.50 -3.87
N ALA A 93 -10.21 6.21 -4.04
CA ALA A 93 -9.26 5.52 -3.16
C ALA A 93 -7.87 6.15 -3.25
N ILE A 94 -7.22 6.28 -2.10
CA ILE A 94 -5.82 6.71 -2.04
C ILE A 94 -4.94 5.54 -2.43
N ILE A 95 -3.98 5.76 -3.32
CA ILE A 95 -3.00 4.74 -3.73
C ILE A 95 -1.61 5.22 -3.35
N ILE A 96 -0.90 4.43 -2.55
CA ILE A 96 0.49 4.66 -2.18
C ILE A 96 1.35 3.58 -2.82
N ASP A 97 2.13 3.95 -3.82
CA ASP A 97 3.05 3.02 -4.51
C ASP A 97 4.46 3.11 -3.92
N LEU A 98 4.98 2.00 -3.45
CA LEU A 98 6.33 1.89 -2.87
C LEU A 98 7.38 1.51 -3.92
N SER A 99 6.95 1.13 -5.13
CA SER A 99 7.86 0.83 -6.25
C SER A 99 8.46 2.09 -6.88
N SER A 100 9.30 1.91 -7.88
CA SER A 100 9.84 3.03 -8.66
C SER A 100 8.93 3.46 -9.82
N ASP A 101 7.83 2.76 -10.06
CA ASP A 101 7.08 2.84 -11.32
C ASP A 101 6.51 4.23 -11.59
N HIS A 102 6.07 4.93 -10.56
CA HIS A 102 5.39 6.21 -10.69
C HIS A 102 6.17 7.42 -10.16
N ARG A 103 7.48 7.25 -9.87
CA ARG A 103 8.30 8.34 -9.27
C ARG A 103 8.51 9.54 -10.18
N PHE A 104 8.40 9.35 -11.48
CA PHE A 104 8.57 10.39 -12.50
C PHE A 104 7.28 10.66 -13.29
N ASP A 105 6.16 10.18 -12.80
CA ASP A 105 4.84 10.38 -13.40
C ASP A 105 4.24 11.68 -12.84
N GLU A 106 3.86 12.62 -13.74
CA GLU A 106 3.32 13.93 -13.38
C GLU A 106 1.96 13.85 -12.66
N ASP A 107 1.24 12.75 -12.82
CA ASP A 107 -0.05 12.51 -12.15
C ASP A 107 0.11 12.01 -10.70
N TRP A 108 1.35 11.76 -10.27
CA TRP A 108 1.67 11.24 -8.94
C TRP A 108 2.43 12.25 -8.09
N GLU A 109 2.09 12.34 -6.82
CA GLU A 109 2.88 13.12 -5.88
C GLU A 109 4.05 12.29 -5.32
N TYR A 110 5.26 12.68 -5.66
CA TYR A 110 6.51 12.10 -5.18
C TYR A 110 7.13 12.98 -4.11
N ARG A 111 7.00 12.60 -2.84
CA ARG A 111 7.41 13.43 -1.69
C ARG A 111 7.86 12.61 -0.49
N ILE A 112 8.69 13.26 0.34
CA ILE A 112 8.96 12.85 1.72
C ILE A 112 8.06 13.72 2.61
N PRO A 113 7.08 13.14 3.34
CA PRO A 113 6.07 13.91 4.08
C PRO A 113 6.68 14.91 5.07
N GLU A 114 7.79 14.54 5.73
CA GLU A 114 8.46 15.36 6.75
C GLU A 114 9.16 16.62 6.17
N LEU A 115 9.40 16.64 4.87
CA LEU A 115 10.11 17.72 4.18
C LEU A 115 9.24 18.58 3.27
N CYS A 116 7.95 18.23 3.14
CA CYS A 116 7.05 18.85 2.18
C CYS A 116 5.70 19.22 2.82
N ASP A 117 4.95 20.08 2.14
CA ASP A 117 3.56 20.35 2.50
C ASP A 117 2.69 19.10 2.40
N PRO A 118 1.54 19.05 3.08
CA PRO A 118 0.60 17.94 2.99
C PRO A 118 0.25 17.57 1.54
N VAL A 119 0.12 16.28 1.29
CA VAL A 119 -0.26 15.73 -0.01
C VAL A 119 -1.71 16.08 -0.32
N SER A 120 -1.99 16.48 -1.55
CA SER A 120 -3.34 16.81 -2.03
C SER A 120 -3.88 15.77 -3.03
N SER A 121 -3.02 14.95 -3.63
CA SER A 121 -3.38 13.90 -4.57
C SER A 121 -3.80 12.62 -3.86
N ASN A 122 -4.65 11.84 -4.50
CA ASN A 122 -4.93 10.46 -4.08
C ASN A 122 -3.94 9.43 -4.66
N LYS A 123 -2.96 9.87 -5.46
CA LYS A 123 -1.88 9.05 -6.01
C LYS A 123 -0.54 9.51 -5.46
N ILE A 124 0.09 8.69 -4.64
CA ILE A 124 1.32 8.99 -3.94
C ILE A 124 2.39 7.97 -4.31
N SER A 125 3.50 8.45 -4.85
CA SER A 125 4.69 7.63 -5.10
C SER A 125 5.70 7.85 -3.97
N ASN A 126 5.98 6.78 -3.21
CA ASN A 126 6.87 6.85 -2.06
C ASN A 126 8.34 6.86 -2.49
N PRO A 127 9.18 7.78 -1.98
CA PRO A 127 10.61 7.81 -2.26
C PRO A 127 11.33 6.52 -1.84
N GLY A 128 12.35 6.14 -2.60
CA GLY A 128 13.21 5.02 -2.26
C GLY A 128 14.07 5.31 -1.02
N CYS A 129 14.54 4.26 -0.36
CA CYS A 129 15.30 4.35 0.90
C CYS A 129 16.56 5.21 0.77
N TYR A 130 17.32 5.08 -0.32
CA TYR A 130 18.52 5.90 -0.56
C TYR A 130 18.20 7.37 -0.76
N ALA A 131 17.19 7.69 -1.56
CA ALA A 131 16.76 9.06 -1.78
C ALA A 131 16.30 9.72 -0.48
N SER A 132 15.51 9.01 0.32
CA SER A 132 15.06 9.48 1.64
C SER A 132 16.24 9.71 2.58
N ALA A 133 17.13 8.73 2.72
CA ALA A 133 18.29 8.83 3.59
C ALA A 133 19.20 10.02 3.21
N MET A 134 19.45 10.23 1.92
CA MET A 134 20.26 11.35 1.46
C MET A 134 19.63 12.70 1.79
N GLN A 135 18.31 12.83 1.63
CA GLN A 135 17.62 14.10 1.91
C GLN A 135 17.57 14.44 3.40
N PHE A 136 17.52 13.46 4.27
CA PHE A 136 17.60 13.69 5.72
C PHE A 136 19.01 13.99 6.22
N MET A 137 20.05 13.80 5.39
CA MET A 137 21.45 14.08 5.73
C MET A 137 21.92 15.48 5.31
N ILE A 138 21.17 16.18 4.48
CA ILE A 138 21.47 17.53 3.99
C ILE A 138 20.77 18.58 4.83
#